data_6aa1f31f65630eba8f6f06876089fbc9
#
_entry.id   6aa1f31f65630eba8f6f06876089fbc9
#
_cell.length_a   1.000
_cell.length_b   1.000
_cell.length_c   1.000
_cell.angle_alpha   90.00
_cell.angle_beta   90.00
_cell.angle_gamma   90.00
#
_symmetry.space_group_name_H-M   'P 1'
#
loop_
_entity.id
_entity.type
_entity.pdbx_description
1 polymer ?
#
loop_
_entity_poly.entity_id
_entity_poly.type
_entity_poly.pdbx_seq_one_letter_code
_entity_poly.pdbx_strand_id
1 'polypeptide(L)'
;DSLSVYLSGNGPLVEVLREALKKSVEAKDKEREDLWRRARKSAGKTSNIPKPEKLFNKHTQAAINALIQSSYAFKKDNASHNNPTPENILIFDEAQRVWNQEKMARKHDDPLMAVSEPELLFSIMDRHDDWAVMICLVGLGQDIYDGEVGINEWFRCGIEEFKEWELFYSPSIFSQVEDKNIDQKMILASTRCHQVPELHLKTSIRSFRADKQCQFVDALLDNTC
;
A
#
# COMPACT_ATOMS: atom_id res chain seq x y z
N ASP A 1 11.12 6.43 14.20
CA ASP A 1 11.01 6.76 12.78
C ASP A 1 10.30 5.59 12.10
N SER A 2 9.26 5.87 11.30
CA SER A 2 8.55 4.82 10.56
C SER A 2 9.37 4.49 9.32
N LEU A 3 9.71 3.21 9.14
CA LEU A 3 10.46 2.76 7.96
C LEU A 3 9.55 2.61 6.72
N SER A 4 8.24 2.63 6.90
CA SER A 4 7.27 2.33 5.85
C SER A 4 6.06 3.26 5.88
N VAL A 5 5.48 3.51 4.71
CA VAL A 5 4.20 4.19 4.51
C VAL A 5 3.26 3.32 3.67
N TYR A 6 1.99 3.26 4.08
CA TYR A 6 0.90 2.65 3.31
C TYR A 6 0.07 3.75 2.67
N LEU A 7 -0.03 3.73 1.36
CA LEU A 7 -0.76 4.69 0.56
C LEU A 7 -2.00 4.07 -0.06
N SER A 8 -3.12 4.77 0.00
CA SER A 8 -4.34 4.40 -0.74
C SER A 8 -4.98 5.63 -1.36
N GLY A 9 -5.50 5.47 -2.58
CA GLY A 9 -6.35 6.46 -3.24
C GLY A 9 -7.76 6.55 -2.62
N ASN A 10 -8.13 5.59 -1.78
CA ASN A 10 -9.44 5.50 -1.13
C ASN A 10 -9.41 6.18 0.25
N GLY A 11 -9.80 7.46 0.32
CA GLY A 11 -9.84 8.23 1.56
C GLY A 11 -10.63 7.56 2.70
N PRO A 12 -11.87 7.10 2.50
CA PRO A 12 -12.61 6.32 3.50
C PRO A 12 -11.85 5.11 4.03
N LEU A 13 -11.12 4.38 3.20
CA LEU A 13 -10.30 3.24 3.64
C LEU A 13 -9.15 3.70 4.55
N VAL A 14 -8.48 4.79 4.20
CA VAL A 14 -7.42 5.39 5.03
C VAL A 14 -7.93 5.67 6.43
N GLU A 15 -9.10 6.30 6.56
CA GLU A 15 -9.70 6.62 7.87
C GLU A 15 -10.09 5.34 8.66
N VAL A 16 -10.65 4.34 7.98
CA VAL A 16 -11.00 3.05 8.62
C VAL A 16 -9.76 2.34 9.14
N LEU A 17 -8.68 2.31 8.36
CA LEU A 17 -7.42 1.66 8.77
C LEU A 17 -6.76 2.39 9.95
N ARG A 18 -6.73 3.73 9.93
CA ARG A 18 -6.23 4.55 11.05
C ARG A 18 -7.02 4.28 12.33
N GLU A 19 -8.35 4.28 12.24
CA GLU A 19 -9.21 4.00 13.39
C GLU A 19 -9.06 2.56 13.89
N ALA A 20 -8.88 1.58 13.00
CA ALA A 20 -8.62 0.19 13.37
C ALA A 20 -7.31 0.02 14.14
N LEU A 21 -6.22 0.66 13.68
CA LEU A 21 -4.95 0.67 14.39
C LEU A 21 -5.05 1.35 15.75
N LYS A 22 -5.71 2.51 15.82
CA LYS A 22 -5.97 3.20 17.08
C LYS A 22 -6.69 2.30 18.08
N LYS A 23 -7.80 1.68 17.68
CA LYS A 23 -8.56 0.75 18.51
C LYS A 23 -7.73 -0.46 18.97
N SER A 24 -6.83 -0.95 18.10
CA SER A 24 -5.93 -2.05 18.46
C SER A 24 -4.96 -1.64 19.57
N VAL A 25 -4.39 -0.44 19.52
CA VAL A 25 -3.50 0.09 20.56
C VAL A 25 -4.27 0.34 21.86
N GLU A 26 -5.45 0.94 21.79
CA GLU A 26 -6.33 1.18 22.95
C GLU A 26 -6.76 -0.14 23.63
N ALA A 27 -7.01 -1.19 22.85
CA ALA A 27 -7.32 -2.52 23.39
C ALA A 27 -6.15 -3.12 24.16
N LYS A 28 -4.92 -2.98 23.64
CA LYS A 28 -3.69 -3.38 24.36
C LYS A 28 -3.49 -2.58 25.64
N ASP A 29 -3.78 -1.29 25.64
CA ASP A 29 -3.72 -0.47 26.85
C ASP A 29 -4.70 -0.95 27.92
N LYS A 30 -5.91 -1.29 27.53
CA LYS A 30 -6.93 -1.84 28.43
C LYS A 30 -6.49 -3.18 29.01
N GLU A 31 -5.98 -4.09 28.20
CA GLU A 31 -5.46 -5.38 28.66
C GLU A 31 -4.33 -5.21 29.68
N ARG A 32 -3.36 -4.33 29.39
CA ARG A 32 -2.24 -4.01 30.31
C ARG A 32 -2.72 -3.41 31.63
N GLU A 33 -3.71 -2.52 31.59
CA GLU A 33 -4.31 -1.95 32.80
C GLU A 33 -5.05 -3.01 33.63
N ASP A 34 -5.79 -3.91 33.00
CA ASP A 34 -6.48 -4.99 33.68
C ASP A 34 -5.50 -5.99 34.33
N LEU A 35 -4.41 -6.34 33.65
CA LEU A 35 -3.33 -7.15 34.21
C LEU A 35 -2.69 -6.47 35.43
N TRP A 36 -2.40 -5.19 35.33
CA TRP A 36 -1.85 -4.40 36.44
C TRP A 36 -2.82 -4.36 37.63
N ARG A 37 -4.13 -4.14 37.40
CA ARG A 37 -5.16 -4.15 38.47
C ARG A 37 -5.21 -5.49 39.20
N ARG A 38 -5.15 -6.61 38.44
CA ARG A 38 -5.11 -7.97 39.01
C ARG A 38 -3.83 -8.20 39.84
N ALA A 39 -2.68 -7.86 39.31
CA ALA A 39 -1.41 -8.00 40.01
C ALA A 39 -1.36 -7.17 41.29
N ARG A 40 -1.84 -5.92 41.26
CA ARG A 40 -1.93 -5.05 42.45
C ARG A 40 -2.89 -5.60 43.52
N LYS A 41 -4.02 -6.17 43.09
CA LYS A 41 -5.00 -6.82 44.01
C LYS A 41 -4.40 -8.04 44.69
N SER A 42 -3.64 -8.85 43.95
CA SER A 42 -2.99 -10.06 44.50
C SER A 42 -1.82 -9.74 45.45
N ALA A 43 -1.07 -8.67 45.18
CA ALA A 43 0.10 -8.28 45.98
C ALA A 43 -0.23 -7.48 47.26
N GLY A 44 -1.50 -7.12 47.47
CA GLY A 44 -1.95 -6.37 48.64
C GLY A 44 -1.72 -4.85 48.56
N LYS A 45 -2.26 -4.11 49.55
CA LYS A 45 -2.29 -2.63 49.57
C LYS A 45 -0.89 -1.96 49.66
N THR A 46 0.13 -2.67 50.08
CA THR A 46 1.51 -2.19 50.25
C THR A 46 2.39 -2.37 49.01
N SER A 47 1.86 -3.00 47.95
CA SER A 47 2.66 -3.23 46.75
C SER A 47 2.85 -1.94 45.93
N ASN A 48 4.12 -1.56 45.72
CA ASN A 48 4.48 -0.42 44.89
C ASN A 48 4.65 -0.83 43.42
N ILE A 49 3.59 -1.47 42.82
CA ILE A 49 3.58 -1.85 41.41
C ILE A 49 3.19 -0.60 40.60
N PRO A 50 4.12 -0.03 39.77
CA PRO A 50 3.83 1.17 39.02
C PRO A 50 2.73 0.91 37.98
N LYS A 51 1.85 1.90 37.78
CA LYS A 51 0.83 1.83 36.73
C LYS A 51 1.51 1.83 35.37
N PRO A 52 1.11 0.96 34.42
CA PRO A 52 1.66 0.97 33.08
C PRO A 52 1.35 2.30 32.37
N GLU A 53 2.34 2.83 31.69
CA GLU A 53 2.16 3.99 30.83
C GLU A 53 1.26 3.65 29.65
N LYS A 54 0.42 4.60 29.21
CA LYS A 54 -0.46 4.42 28.07
C LYS A 54 0.35 4.37 26.78
N LEU A 55 0.09 3.34 25.95
CA LEU A 55 0.66 3.21 24.61
C LEU A 55 0.02 4.22 23.66
N PHE A 56 -1.32 4.41 23.77
CA PHE A 56 -2.02 5.38 22.93
C PHE A 56 -1.85 6.79 23.50
N ASN A 57 -1.11 7.61 22.79
CA ASN A 57 -0.84 9.02 23.10
C ASN A 57 -0.72 9.83 21.79
N LYS A 58 -0.39 11.13 21.88
CA LYS A 58 -0.24 12.01 20.71
C LYS A 58 0.84 11.52 19.73
N HIS A 59 1.93 10.95 20.23
CA HIS A 59 3.01 10.41 19.38
C HIS A 59 2.55 9.16 18.63
N THR A 60 1.83 8.27 19.29
CA THR A 60 1.25 7.08 18.63
C THR A 60 0.22 7.46 17.57
N GLN A 61 -0.61 8.47 17.83
CA GLN A 61 -1.55 8.99 16.82
C GLN A 61 -0.81 9.59 15.61
N ALA A 62 0.24 10.37 15.84
CA ALA A 62 1.08 10.90 14.77
C ALA A 62 1.75 9.78 13.96
N ALA A 63 2.28 8.75 14.63
CA ALA A 63 2.88 7.59 13.98
C ALA A 63 1.85 6.81 13.12
N ILE A 64 0.61 6.63 13.60
CA ILE A 64 -0.47 6.01 12.81
C ILE A 64 -0.78 6.84 11.57
N ASN A 65 -0.85 8.17 11.70
CA ASN A 65 -1.15 9.06 10.59
C ASN A 65 0.00 9.10 9.56
N ALA A 66 1.25 8.98 10.01
CA ALA A 66 2.41 8.88 9.14
C ALA A 66 2.48 7.52 8.42
N LEU A 67 2.15 6.43 9.13
CA LEU A 67 2.15 5.07 8.57
C LEU A 67 1.08 4.88 7.48
N ILE A 68 -0.11 5.46 7.64
CA ILE A 68 -1.23 5.31 6.69
C ILE A 68 -1.63 6.67 6.17
N GLN A 69 -1.44 6.90 4.88
CA GLN A 69 -1.70 8.19 4.24
C GLN A 69 -2.56 8.04 2.98
N SER A 70 -3.26 9.10 2.59
CA SER A 70 -3.80 9.16 1.24
C SER A 70 -2.68 9.39 0.23
N SER A 71 -2.76 8.73 -0.93
CA SER A 71 -1.76 8.90 -2.00
C SER A 71 -1.61 10.37 -2.42
N TYR A 72 -2.72 11.11 -2.41
CA TYR A 72 -2.72 12.54 -2.72
C TYR A 72 -1.90 13.36 -1.73
N ALA A 73 -2.13 13.18 -0.42
CA ALA A 73 -1.41 13.93 0.61
C ALA A 73 0.09 13.65 0.54
N PHE A 74 0.48 12.38 0.46
CA PHE A 74 1.88 11.98 0.34
C PHE A 74 2.57 12.62 -0.87
N LYS A 75 1.95 12.56 -2.04
CA LYS A 75 2.49 13.16 -3.27
C LYS A 75 2.63 14.67 -3.14
N LYS A 76 1.58 15.36 -2.66
CA LYS A 76 1.57 16.80 -2.47
C LYS A 76 2.67 17.26 -1.53
N ASP A 77 2.83 16.58 -0.40
CA ASP A 77 3.83 16.93 0.60
C ASP A 77 5.26 16.71 0.08
N ASN A 78 5.46 15.73 -0.80
CA ASN A 78 6.79 15.36 -1.30
C ASN A 78 7.13 15.89 -2.69
N ALA A 79 6.16 16.37 -3.51
CA ALA A 79 6.44 16.89 -4.84
C ALA A 79 7.31 18.17 -4.83
N SER A 80 7.17 19.00 -3.78
CA SER A 80 7.75 20.34 -3.72
C SER A 80 9.21 20.41 -3.25
N HIS A 81 9.81 19.31 -2.81
CA HIS A 81 11.20 19.27 -2.34
C HIS A 81 11.94 18.05 -2.85
N ASN A 82 13.28 18.10 -2.83
CA ASN A 82 14.13 17.02 -3.35
C ASN A 82 14.75 16.14 -2.24
N ASN A 83 14.37 16.34 -1.00
CA ASN A 83 14.86 15.50 0.08
C ASN A 83 14.24 14.10 0.02
N PRO A 84 14.97 13.04 0.40
CA PRO A 84 14.39 11.72 0.56
C PRO A 84 13.29 11.74 1.62
N THR A 85 12.30 10.87 1.48
CA THR A 85 11.26 10.68 2.48
C THR A 85 11.83 10.02 3.75
N PRO A 86 11.20 10.18 4.93
CA PRO A 86 11.60 9.41 6.11
C PRO A 86 11.44 7.90 5.94
N GLU A 87 10.56 7.48 5.02
CA GLU A 87 10.21 6.09 4.78
C GLU A 87 10.95 5.54 3.55
N ASN A 88 11.68 4.45 3.72
CA ASN A 88 12.32 3.71 2.62
C ASN A 88 11.38 2.69 1.96
N ILE A 89 10.24 2.36 2.59
CA ILE A 89 9.28 1.39 2.08
C ILE A 89 7.95 2.08 1.82
N LEU A 90 7.48 2.01 0.58
CA LEU A 90 6.18 2.49 0.16
C LEU A 90 5.30 1.30 -0.23
N ILE A 91 4.13 1.16 0.41
CA ILE A 91 3.13 0.17 0.04
C ILE A 91 1.96 0.92 -0.59
N PHE A 92 1.68 0.64 -1.86
CA PHE A 92 0.62 1.30 -2.62
C PHE A 92 -0.54 0.34 -2.90
N ASP A 93 -1.71 0.67 -2.39
CA ASP A 93 -2.93 -0.12 -2.56
C ASP A 93 -3.68 0.25 -3.83
N GLU A 94 -4.32 -0.74 -4.47
CA GLU A 94 -5.03 -0.59 -5.74
C GLU A 94 -4.13 0.03 -6.84
N ALA A 95 -2.90 -0.49 -6.96
CA ALA A 95 -1.87 0.08 -7.84
C ALA A 95 -2.23 0.04 -9.33
N GLN A 96 -3.24 -0.74 -9.75
CA GLN A 96 -3.77 -0.72 -11.12
C GLN A 96 -4.60 0.53 -11.42
N ARG A 97 -5.04 1.28 -10.39
CA ARG A 97 -5.92 2.45 -10.54
C ARG A 97 -5.18 3.79 -10.55
N VAL A 98 -3.90 3.76 -10.87
CA VAL A 98 -3.05 4.95 -10.96
C VAL A 98 -3.42 5.84 -12.14
N TRP A 99 -3.22 7.13 -11.97
CA TRP A 99 -3.60 8.14 -12.94
C TRP A 99 -2.47 8.44 -13.93
N ASN A 100 -2.88 8.67 -15.19
CA ASN A 100 -1.97 9.19 -16.22
C ASN A 100 -1.65 10.68 -16.00
N GLN A 101 -0.68 11.16 -16.76
CA GLN A 101 -0.24 12.56 -16.74
C GLN A 101 -1.39 13.55 -16.97
N GLU A 102 -2.28 13.27 -17.95
CA GLU A 102 -3.39 14.17 -18.28
C GLU A 102 -4.38 14.32 -17.11
N LYS A 103 -4.71 13.21 -16.45
CA LYS A 103 -5.62 13.21 -15.30
C LYS A 103 -4.96 13.88 -14.09
N MET A 104 -3.66 13.64 -13.88
CA MET A 104 -2.86 14.32 -12.87
C MET A 104 -2.86 15.83 -13.10
N ALA A 105 -2.53 16.30 -14.30
CA ALA A 105 -2.53 17.72 -14.65
C ALA A 105 -3.91 18.39 -14.52
N ARG A 106 -4.99 17.68 -14.87
CA ARG A 106 -6.37 18.22 -14.73
C ARG A 106 -6.83 18.31 -13.28
N LYS A 107 -6.34 17.47 -12.41
CA LYS A 107 -6.78 17.39 -11.00
C LYS A 107 -5.95 18.26 -10.06
N HIS A 108 -4.73 18.56 -10.47
CA HIS A 108 -3.79 19.29 -9.64
C HIS A 108 -3.28 20.49 -10.43
N ASP A 109 -3.57 21.71 -9.95
CA ASP A 109 -3.03 22.96 -10.51
C ASP A 109 -1.54 23.16 -10.17
N ASP A 110 -0.82 22.07 -9.91
CA ASP A 110 0.60 22.08 -9.57
C ASP A 110 1.40 21.44 -10.71
N PRO A 111 2.25 22.21 -11.40
CA PRO A 111 3.11 21.68 -12.47
C PRO A 111 4.02 20.52 -12.04
N LEU A 112 4.42 20.49 -10.75
CA LEU A 112 5.26 19.42 -10.21
C LEU A 112 4.52 18.07 -10.11
N MET A 113 3.20 18.09 -10.19
CA MET A 113 2.35 16.91 -10.21
C MET A 113 1.83 16.57 -11.63
N ALA A 114 2.32 17.26 -12.67
CA ALA A 114 1.88 17.07 -14.05
C ALA A 114 2.62 15.91 -14.77
N VAL A 115 2.93 14.86 -14.06
CA VAL A 115 3.48 13.59 -14.56
C VAL A 115 2.54 12.45 -14.19
N SER A 116 2.77 11.22 -14.66
CA SER A 116 1.95 10.09 -14.24
C SER A 116 2.16 9.78 -12.75
N GLU A 117 1.15 9.19 -12.13
CA GLU A 117 1.23 8.88 -10.69
C GLU A 117 2.38 7.92 -10.35
N PRO A 118 2.64 6.83 -11.12
CA PRO A 118 3.82 6.00 -10.94
C PRO A 118 5.13 6.77 -11.08
N GLU A 119 5.27 7.60 -12.13
CA GLU A 119 6.47 8.41 -12.36
C GLU A 119 6.78 9.33 -11.18
N LEU A 120 5.77 10.00 -10.63
CA LEU A 120 5.92 10.84 -9.45
C LEU A 120 6.37 10.04 -8.23
N LEU A 121 5.77 8.87 -7.99
CA LEU A 121 6.13 8.03 -6.85
C LEU A 121 7.54 7.44 -6.98
N PHE A 122 7.93 7.01 -8.18
CA PHE A 122 9.32 6.62 -8.46
C PHE A 122 10.28 7.78 -8.18
N SER A 123 9.99 8.98 -8.70
CA SER A 123 10.85 10.16 -8.52
C SER A 123 11.02 10.56 -7.05
N ILE A 124 10.01 10.35 -6.21
CA ILE A 124 10.06 10.59 -4.77
C ILE A 124 10.94 9.54 -4.07
N MET A 125 10.73 8.26 -4.39
CA MET A 125 11.46 7.16 -3.74
C MET A 125 12.89 7.01 -4.26
N ASP A 126 13.18 7.44 -5.47
CA ASP A 126 14.51 7.42 -6.08
C ASP A 126 15.51 8.43 -5.46
N ARG A 127 15.03 9.27 -4.53
CA ARG A 127 15.87 10.23 -3.78
C ARG A 127 16.68 9.58 -2.66
N HIS A 128 16.42 8.33 -2.34
CA HIS A 128 17.18 7.58 -1.35
C HIS A 128 18.51 7.12 -1.96
N ASP A 129 19.62 7.53 -1.36
CA ASP A 129 20.96 7.20 -1.86
C ASP A 129 21.37 5.74 -1.58
N ASP A 130 20.73 5.09 -0.60
CA ASP A 130 21.07 3.75 -0.15
C ASP A 130 20.12 2.69 -0.71
N TRP A 131 18.85 2.73 -0.34
CA TRP A 131 17.84 1.79 -0.84
C TRP A 131 16.43 2.32 -0.65
N ALA A 132 15.54 1.90 -1.53
CA ALA A 132 14.10 2.09 -1.40
C ALA A 132 13.34 0.87 -1.93
N VAL A 133 12.15 0.63 -1.42
CA VAL A 133 11.27 -0.45 -1.87
C VAL A 133 9.87 0.08 -2.10
N MET A 134 9.28 -0.21 -3.26
CA MET A 134 7.86 0.02 -3.53
C MET A 134 7.14 -1.31 -3.68
N ILE A 135 6.08 -1.52 -2.92
CA ILE A 135 5.22 -2.69 -2.97
C ILE A 135 3.86 -2.27 -3.52
N CYS A 136 3.58 -2.63 -4.77
CA CYS A 136 2.34 -2.31 -5.45
C CYS A 136 1.35 -3.47 -5.30
N LEU A 137 0.27 -3.28 -4.53
CA LEU A 137 -0.82 -4.25 -4.41
C LEU A 137 -1.79 -4.05 -5.58
N VAL A 138 -1.95 -5.08 -6.38
CA VAL A 138 -2.73 -5.02 -7.63
C VAL A 138 -3.95 -5.94 -7.53
N GLY A 139 -5.14 -5.37 -7.72
CA GLY A 139 -6.39 -6.11 -7.88
C GLY A 139 -6.70 -6.26 -9.35
N LEU A 140 -6.55 -7.48 -9.90
CA LEU A 140 -6.84 -7.77 -11.30
C LEU A 140 -8.35 -8.01 -11.51
N GLY A 141 -8.85 -7.78 -12.74
CA GLY A 141 -10.24 -8.00 -13.09
C GLY A 141 -11.21 -6.88 -12.70
N GLN A 142 -10.71 -5.70 -12.36
CA GLN A 142 -11.52 -4.49 -12.15
C GLN A 142 -11.49 -3.61 -13.39
N ASP A 143 -12.62 -2.95 -13.69
CA ASP A 143 -12.69 -1.97 -14.78
C ASP A 143 -11.71 -0.82 -14.52
N ILE A 144 -10.98 -0.44 -15.58
CA ILE A 144 -10.11 0.73 -15.58
C ILE A 144 -10.97 1.93 -16.02
N TYR A 145 -11.02 2.97 -15.18
CA TYR A 145 -11.76 4.19 -15.47
C TYR A 145 -10.95 5.16 -16.33
N ASP A 146 -11.63 6.12 -16.93
CA ASP A 146 -10.99 7.18 -17.74
C ASP A 146 -9.82 7.85 -17.01
N GLY A 147 -8.65 7.85 -17.66
CA GLY A 147 -7.40 8.38 -17.11
C GLY A 147 -6.68 7.48 -16.10
N GLU A 148 -7.13 6.24 -15.88
CA GLU A 148 -6.35 5.20 -15.21
C GLU A 148 -5.51 4.45 -16.25
N VAL A 149 -4.22 4.22 -15.95
CA VAL A 149 -3.25 3.64 -16.92
C VAL A 149 -2.88 2.20 -16.61
N GLY A 150 -3.48 1.62 -15.57
CA GLY A 150 -3.20 0.25 -15.19
C GLY A 150 -1.76 0.02 -14.72
N ILE A 151 -1.39 -1.26 -14.68
CA ILE A 151 -0.06 -1.67 -14.20
C ILE A 151 1.06 -1.43 -15.22
N ASN A 152 0.71 -1.24 -16.49
CA ASN A 152 1.69 -1.04 -17.56
C ASN A 152 2.58 0.18 -17.32
N GLU A 153 2.00 1.25 -16.79
CA GLU A 153 2.73 2.49 -16.50
C GLU A 153 3.81 2.32 -15.43
N TRP A 154 3.59 1.44 -14.45
CA TRP A 154 4.61 1.08 -13.47
C TRP A 154 5.82 0.42 -14.13
N PHE A 155 5.58 -0.52 -15.05
CA PHE A 155 6.66 -1.17 -15.79
C PHE A 155 7.35 -0.21 -16.73
N ARG A 156 6.59 0.63 -17.46
CA ARG A 156 7.17 1.64 -18.34
C ARG A 156 8.14 2.57 -17.60
N CYS A 157 7.67 3.17 -16.50
CA CYS A 157 8.52 4.05 -15.69
C CYS A 157 9.77 3.33 -15.18
N GLY A 158 9.63 2.16 -14.57
CA GLY A 158 10.76 1.43 -14.02
C GLY A 158 11.74 0.91 -15.09
N ILE A 159 11.27 0.59 -16.31
CA ILE A 159 12.14 0.09 -17.39
C ILE A 159 12.81 1.24 -18.15
N GLU A 160 12.06 2.29 -18.47
CA GLU A 160 12.54 3.34 -19.39
C GLU A 160 13.20 4.51 -18.66
N GLU A 161 12.65 4.91 -17.51
CA GLU A 161 13.04 6.14 -16.82
C GLU A 161 13.91 5.89 -15.59
N PHE A 162 13.50 4.97 -14.72
CA PHE A 162 14.20 4.69 -13.45
C PHE A 162 15.06 3.42 -13.56
N LYS A 163 16.18 3.53 -14.25
CA LYS A 163 17.04 2.41 -14.68
C LYS A 163 17.78 1.71 -13.54
N GLU A 164 17.88 2.29 -12.37
CA GLU A 164 18.52 1.68 -11.19
C GLU A 164 17.57 0.77 -10.40
N TRP A 165 16.27 0.73 -10.78
CA TRP A 165 15.28 -0.09 -10.12
C TRP A 165 15.16 -1.49 -10.71
N GLU A 166 15.10 -2.49 -9.84
CA GLU A 166 14.75 -3.88 -10.18
C GLU A 166 13.26 -4.11 -9.95
N LEU A 167 12.58 -4.76 -10.88
CA LEU A 167 11.13 -4.97 -10.87
C LEU A 167 10.81 -6.44 -10.64
N PHE A 168 10.05 -6.74 -9.61
CA PHE A 168 9.63 -8.09 -9.27
C PHE A 168 8.12 -8.21 -9.41
N TYR A 169 7.64 -9.26 -10.09
CA TYR A 169 6.21 -9.41 -10.34
C TYR A 169 5.74 -10.86 -10.33
N SER A 170 4.46 -11.06 -9.97
CA SER A 170 3.82 -12.36 -10.09
C SER A 170 3.48 -12.66 -11.55
N PRO A 171 3.79 -13.85 -12.10
CA PRO A 171 3.41 -14.25 -13.46
C PRO A 171 1.90 -14.16 -13.72
N SER A 172 1.06 -14.26 -12.68
CA SER A 172 -0.40 -14.17 -12.79
C SER A 172 -0.92 -12.82 -13.27
N ILE A 173 -0.09 -11.76 -13.28
CA ILE A 173 -0.48 -10.47 -13.89
C ILE A 173 -0.84 -10.61 -15.38
N PHE A 174 -0.26 -11.59 -16.09
CA PHE A 174 -0.55 -11.81 -17.51
C PHE A 174 -1.73 -12.74 -17.77
N SER A 175 -2.12 -13.57 -16.81
CA SER A 175 -3.16 -14.58 -16.99
C SER A 175 -4.57 -14.13 -16.61
N GLN A 176 -4.69 -13.08 -15.81
CA GLN A 176 -5.96 -12.56 -15.30
C GLN A 176 -6.43 -11.30 -16.03
N VAL A 177 -5.64 -10.79 -16.95
CA VAL A 177 -5.93 -9.55 -17.63
C VAL A 177 -6.27 -9.86 -19.09
N GLU A 178 -7.53 -9.76 -19.44
CA GLU A 178 -7.95 -9.44 -20.80
C GLU A 178 -7.46 -8.03 -21.22
N ASP A 179 -6.61 -7.41 -20.37
CA ASP A 179 -6.09 -6.09 -20.57
C ASP A 179 -5.04 -6.12 -21.70
N LYS A 180 -5.53 -5.84 -22.90
CA LYS A 180 -4.74 -5.71 -24.12
C LYS A 180 -3.64 -4.63 -24.02
N ASN A 181 -3.58 -3.94 -22.89
CA ASN A 181 -2.71 -2.79 -22.66
C ASN A 181 -1.39 -3.13 -21.95
N ILE A 182 -1.19 -4.38 -21.46
CA ILE A 182 0.11 -4.74 -20.89
C ILE A 182 1.08 -5.09 -21.99
N ASP A 183 2.14 -4.31 -22.13
CA ASP A 183 3.24 -4.63 -23.03
C ASP A 183 4.12 -5.75 -22.46
N GLN A 184 3.59 -6.98 -22.57
CA GLN A 184 4.29 -8.17 -22.12
C GLN A 184 5.67 -8.34 -22.79
N LYS A 185 5.82 -7.89 -24.03
CA LYS A 185 7.10 -7.98 -24.76
C LYS A 185 8.14 -7.07 -24.13
N MET A 186 7.78 -5.85 -23.75
CA MET A 186 8.66 -4.91 -23.07
C MET A 186 9.12 -5.49 -21.72
N ILE A 187 8.20 -6.03 -20.94
CA ILE A 187 8.51 -6.59 -19.62
C ILE A 187 9.42 -7.81 -19.72
N LEU A 188 9.11 -8.76 -20.62
CA LEU A 188 9.89 -9.97 -20.82
C LEU A 188 11.25 -9.74 -21.47
N ALA A 189 11.43 -8.64 -22.22
CA ALA A 189 12.71 -8.28 -22.83
C ALA A 189 13.66 -7.59 -21.83
N SER A 190 13.15 -7.08 -20.73
CA SER A 190 13.96 -6.38 -19.73
C SER A 190 14.67 -7.36 -18.80
N THR A 191 15.99 -7.22 -18.66
CA THR A 191 16.81 -8.03 -17.71
C THR A 191 16.57 -7.63 -16.25
N ARG A 192 15.91 -6.51 -16.00
CA ARG A 192 15.59 -6.00 -14.65
C ARG A 192 14.17 -6.37 -14.18
N CYS A 193 13.44 -7.15 -14.98
CA CYS A 193 12.11 -7.62 -14.64
C CYS A 193 12.14 -9.10 -14.27
N HIS A 194 11.81 -9.42 -13.01
CA HIS A 194 11.94 -10.76 -12.45
C HIS A 194 10.59 -11.36 -12.12
N GLN A 195 10.33 -12.55 -12.64
CA GLN A 195 9.14 -13.31 -12.29
C GLN A 195 9.32 -14.02 -10.94
N VAL A 196 8.41 -13.77 -10.00
CA VAL A 196 8.39 -14.34 -8.65
C VAL A 196 6.98 -14.85 -8.34
N PRO A 197 6.70 -16.15 -8.51
CA PRO A 197 5.38 -16.73 -8.30
C PRO A 197 4.83 -16.54 -6.88
N GLU A 198 5.71 -16.41 -5.90
CA GLU A 198 5.40 -16.22 -4.48
C GLU A 198 4.76 -14.85 -4.18
N LEU A 199 4.91 -13.88 -5.08
CA LEU A 199 4.24 -12.57 -4.96
C LEU A 199 2.73 -12.64 -5.23
N HIS A 200 2.21 -13.79 -5.67
CA HIS A 200 0.78 -13.96 -5.87
C HIS A 200 0.05 -14.22 -4.54
N LEU A 201 -0.85 -13.29 -4.18
CA LEU A 201 -1.68 -13.41 -2.98
C LEU A 201 -2.85 -14.38 -3.26
N LYS A 202 -2.67 -15.66 -2.93
CA LYS A 202 -3.66 -16.71 -3.21
C LYS A 202 -4.83 -16.76 -2.23
N THR A 203 -4.62 -16.28 -0.99
CA THR A 203 -5.61 -16.45 0.08
C THR A 203 -6.44 -15.20 0.25
N SER A 204 -7.76 -15.30 0.01
CA SER A 204 -8.70 -14.23 0.33
C SER A 204 -9.06 -14.25 1.81
N ILE A 205 -8.61 -13.23 2.55
CA ILE A 205 -8.98 -13.08 3.97
C ILE A 205 -10.47 -12.73 4.13
N ARG A 206 -11.07 -12.04 3.16
CA ARG A 206 -12.49 -11.65 3.20
C ARG A 206 -13.44 -12.82 3.02
N SER A 207 -13.03 -13.84 2.27
CA SER A 207 -13.87 -14.96 1.87
C SER A 207 -13.35 -16.33 2.31
N PHE A 208 -12.42 -16.41 3.28
CA PHE A 208 -11.83 -17.69 3.72
C PHE A 208 -12.88 -18.73 4.20
N ARG A 209 -14.10 -18.30 4.57
CA ARG A 209 -15.23 -19.18 4.90
C ARG A 209 -16.16 -19.46 3.71
N ALA A 210 -15.92 -18.80 2.58
CA ALA A 210 -16.78 -18.82 1.40
C ALA A 210 -16.09 -19.39 0.15
N ASP A 211 -15.00 -20.16 0.31
CA ASP A 211 -14.23 -20.71 -0.81
C ASP A 211 -15.12 -21.44 -1.84
N LYS A 212 -16.11 -22.21 -1.36
CA LYS A 212 -17.06 -22.89 -2.24
C LYS A 212 -17.98 -21.93 -2.99
N GLN A 213 -18.31 -20.78 -2.38
CA GLN A 213 -19.13 -19.75 -3.04
C GLN A 213 -18.31 -19.01 -4.09
N CYS A 214 -17.03 -18.71 -3.81
CA CYS A 214 -16.11 -18.14 -4.78
C CYS A 214 -15.92 -19.08 -5.98
N GLN A 215 -15.63 -20.37 -5.74
CA GLN A 215 -15.52 -21.38 -6.80
C GLN A 215 -16.79 -21.51 -7.63
N PHE A 216 -17.97 -21.43 -6.99
CA PHE A 216 -19.24 -21.44 -7.72
C PHE A 216 -19.42 -20.21 -8.60
N VAL A 217 -19.09 -19.02 -8.10
CA VAL A 217 -19.16 -17.77 -8.87
C VAL A 217 -18.18 -17.80 -10.04
N ASP A 218 -16.95 -18.26 -9.81
CA ASP A 218 -15.93 -18.39 -10.84
C ASP A 218 -16.38 -19.37 -11.94
N ALA A 219 -16.90 -20.54 -11.55
CA ALA A 219 -17.44 -21.51 -12.51
C ALA A 219 -18.65 -20.96 -13.30
N LEU A 220 -19.47 -20.12 -12.67
CA LEU A 220 -20.60 -19.47 -13.34
C LEU A 220 -20.14 -18.42 -14.36
N LEU A 221 -19.12 -17.62 -14.01
CA LEU A 221 -18.56 -16.61 -14.91
C LEU A 221 -17.80 -17.23 -16.08
N ASP A 222 -17.10 -18.32 -15.84
CA ASP A 222 -16.34 -19.06 -16.87
C ASP A 222 -17.21 -19.98 -17.74
N ASN A 223 -18.54 -20.02 -17.56
CA ASN A 223 -19.46 -20.93 -18.24
C ASN A 223 -19.04 -22.42 -18.16
N THR A 224 -18.41 -22.82 -17.04
CA THR A 224 -17.91 -24.19 -16.83
C THR A 224 -18.82 -25.04 -15.93
N CYS A 225 -20.12 -24.66 -15.82
CA CYS A 225 -21.15 -25.41 -15.09
C CYS A 225 -21.72 -26.56 -15.90
#